data_83aadb7778606857abac234889d522b1
#
_entry.id   83aadb7778606857abac234889d522b1
#
_cell.length_a   1.000
_cell.length_b   1.000
_cell.length_c   1.000
_cell.angle_alpha   90.00
_cell.angle_beta   90.00
_cell.angle_gamma   90.00
#
_symmetry.space_group_name_H-M   'P 1'
#
loop_
_entity.id
_entity.type
_entity.pdbx_description
1 polymer ?
#
loop_
_entity_poly.entity_id
_entity_poly.type
_entity_poly.pdbx_seq_one_letter_code
_entity_poly.pdbx_strand_id
1 'polypeptide(L)'
;MTPFGPLDFVYTPSRDVAGDMEQFVSLLGASIAWAIEAFGARVALVRLASGPPEVLLTDHLEGERPVLVYRVADIEAVAGALRERGFDPGPELGIPHGPMHSFELPGGGHRVAVYELTRPEARTRFEGRRDF
;
A
#
# COMPACT_ATOMS: atom_id res chain seq x y z
N MET A 1 -15.62 15.53 -8.70
CA MET A 1 -15.50 14.11 -8.36
C MET A 1 -14.17 13.57 -8.87
N THR A 2 -13.45 12.83 -8.05
CA THR A 2 -12.18 12.22 -8.44
C THR A 2 -12.46 10.81 -9.01
N PRO A 3 -11.59 10.29 -9.90
CA PRO A 3 -11.70 8.93 -10.39
C PRO A 3 -11.19 7.88 -9.40
N PHE A 4 -10.90 8.27 -8.16
CA PHE A 4 -10.35 7.40 -7.13
C PHE A 4 -11.48 6.64 -6.44
N GLY A 5 -11.23 5.37 -6.17
CA GLY A 5 -12.06 4.53 -5.32
C GLY A 5 -11.60 4.57 -3.86
N PRO A 6 -11.77 3.47 -3.12
CA PRO A 6 -11.45 3.44 -1.70
C PRO A 6 -9.95 3.51 -1.43
N LEU A 7 -9.59 4.07 -0.28
CA LEU A 7 -8.25 3.92 0.30
C LEU A 7 -8.13 2.51 0.85
N ASP A 8 -7.38 1.66 0.17
CA ASP A 8 -7.24 0.24 0.55
C ASP A 8 -6.10 -0.01 1.51
N PHE A 9 -4.97 0.69 1.33
CA PHE A 9 -3.79 0.47 2.16
C PHE A 9 -3.12 1.77 2.55
N VAL A 10 -2.55 1.78 3.75
CA VAL A 10 -1.56 2.76 4.17
C VAL A 10 -0.23 2.03 4.23
N TYR A 11 0.62 2.27 3.25
CA TYR A 11 1.92 1.61 3.11
C TYR A 11 2.96 2.39 3.88
N THR A 12 3.42 1.84 4.99
CA THR A 12 4.15 2.58 6.01
C THR A 12 5.59 2.10 6.14
N PRO A 13 6.57 3.02 6.04
CA PRO A 13 7.96 2.65 6.32
C PRO A 13 8.12 2.25 7.79
N SER A 14 8.90 1.19 8.03
CA SER A 14 9.17 0.68 9.36
C SER A 14 10.62 0.22 9.42
N ARG A 15 11.37 0.70 10.42
CA ARG A 15 12.76 0.29 10.63
C ARG A 15 12.87 -1.06 11.34
N ASP A 16 11.81 -1.46 12.02
CA ASP A 16 11.72 -2.71 12.76
C ASP A 16 10.29 -3.25 12.61
N VAL A 17 10.07 -3.98 11.53
CA VAL A 17 8.72 -4.48 11.20
C VAL A 17 8.21 -5.41 12.29
N ALA A 18 9.04 -6.32 12.80
CA ALA A 18 8.64 -7.25 13.85
C ALA A 18 8.26 -6.52 15.15
N GLY A 19 9.07 -5.54 15.55
CA GLY A 19 8.80 -4.75 16.75
C GLY A 19 7.56 -3.88 16.62
N ASP A 20 7.36 -3.26 15.46
CA ASP A 20 6.17 -2.45 15.19
C ASP A 20 4.90 -3.32 15.16
N MET A 21 4.97 -4.50 14.54
CA MET A 21 3.86 -5.47 14.57
C MET A 21 3.44 -5.78 16.01
N GLU A 22 4.40 -6.06 16.88
CA GLU A 22 4.13 -6.39 18.27
C GLU A 22 3.43 -5.24 18.99
N GLN A 23 3.83 -4.00 18.75
CA GLN A 23 3.17 -2.83 19.32
C GLN A 23 1.74 -2.65 18.80
N PHE A 24 1.52 -2.84 17.52
CA PHE A 24 0.16 -2.79 16.95
C PHE A 24 -0.74 -3.83 17.63
N VAL A 25 -0.25 -5.04 17.84
CA VAL A 25 -1.03 -6.11 18.49
C VAL A 25 -1.25 -5.82 19.97
N SER A 26 -0.17 -5.55 20.72
CA SER A 26 -0.24 -5.45 22.18
C SER A 26 -0.87 -4.15 22.66
N LEU A 27 -0.65 -3.04 21.99
CA LEU A 27 -1.15 -1.72 22.39
C LEU A 27 -2.49 -1.37 21.73
N LEU A 28 -2.69 -1.74 20.49
CA LEU A 28 -3.86 -1.34 19.72
C LEU A 28 -4.86 -2.48 19.48
N GLY A 29 -4.52 -3.70 19.86
CA GLY A 29 -5.42 -4.83 19.65
C GLY A 29 -5.54 -5.30 18.21
N ALA A 30 -4.55 -4.97 17.37
CA ALA A 30 -4.56 -5.35 15.97
C ALA A 30 -4.39 -6.86 15.78
N SER A 31 -4.82 -7.35 14.63
CA SER A 31 -4.49 -8.69 14.15
C SER A 31 -3.49 -8.61 13.00
N ILE A 32 -2.66 -9.64 12.87
CA ILE A 32 -1.70 -9.76 11.78
C ILE A 32 -2.26 -10.70 10.74
N ALA A 33 -2.57 -10.17 9.55
CA ALA A 33 -3.08 -11.00 8.47
C ALA A 33 -1.99 -11.91 7.90
N TRP A 34 -0.80 -11.36 7.73
CA TRP A 34 0.38 -12.08 7.27
C TRP A 34 1.63 -11.25 7.53
N ALA A 35 2.79 -11.94 7.56
CA ALA A 35 4.10 -11.31 7.66
C ALA A 35 5.08 -12.14 6.83
N ILE A 36 5.61 -11.54 5.78
CA ILE A 36 6.48 -12.24 4.82
C ILE A 36 7.86 -11.62 4.76
N GLU A 37 8.84 -12.45 4.47
CA GLU A 37 10.21 -12.03 4.21
C GLU A 37 10.62 -12.54 2.83
N ALA A 38 10.97 -11.61 1.93
CA ALA A 38 11.33 -11.92 0.57
C ALA A 38 12.26 -10.85 0.00
N PHE A 39 13.24 -11.27 -0.81
CA PHE A 39 14.17 -10.36 -1.47
C PHE A 39 14.88 -9.40 -0.53
N GLY A 40 15.18 -9.85 0.70
CA GLY A 40 15.83 -9.01 1.71
C GLY A 40 14.92 -7.99 2.38
N ALA A 41 13.64 -8.07 2.18
CA ALA A 41 12.67 -7.16 2.78
C ALA A 41 11.64 -7.91 3.62
N ARG A 42 11.14 -7.24 4.67
CA ARG A 42 10.04 -7.73 5.49
C ARG A 42 8.82 -6.85 5.25
N VAL A 43 7.67 -7.49 5.08
CA VAL A 43 6.38 -6.81 4.91
C VAL A 43 5.35 -7.51 5.76
N ALA A 44 4.55 -6.73 6.49
CA ALA A 44 3.46 -7.25 7.30
C ALA A 44 2.17 -6.50 7.01
N LEU A 45 1.07 -7.22 6.93
CA LEU A 45 -0.27 -6.64 6.83
C LEU A 45 -0.94 -6.69 8.21
N VAL A 46 -1.26 -5.51 8.71
CA VAL A 46 -1.84 -5.31 10.04
C VAL A 46 -3.28 -4.83 9.89
N ARG A 47 -4.21 -5.47 10.60
CA ARG A 47 -5.63 -5.10 10.60
C ARG A 47 -6.04 -4.52 11.93
N LEU A 48 -6.49 -3.28 11.93
CA LEU A 48 -7.05 -2.58 13.09
C LEU A 48 -8.58 -2.61 13.09
N ALA A 49 -9.17 -2.73 11.92
CA ALA A 49 -10.62 -2.72 11.73
C ALA A 49 -11.03 -3.80 10.73
N SER A 50 -12.34 -4.06 10.64
CA SER A 50 -12.88 -5.09 9.75
C SER A 50 -12.87 -4.72 8.28
N GLY A 51 -12.69 -3.46 7.95
CA GLY A 51 -12.67 -2.96 6.58
C GLY A 51 -11.40 -2.17 6.26
N PRO A 52 -11.27 -1.67 5.03
CA PRO A 52 -10.14 -0.84 4.65
C PRO A 52 -10.16 0.51 5.37
N PRO A 53 -9.01 1.20 5.46
CA PRO A 53 -7.72 0.75 4.95
C PRO A 53 -7.02 -0.25 5.88
N GLU A 54 -6.18 -1.11 5.27
CA GLU A 54 -5.27 -1.97 6.01
C GLU A 54 -3.88 -1.33 6.06
N VAL A 55 -3.12 -1.61 7.11
CA VAL A 55 -1.78 -1.04 7.29
C VAL A 55 -0.74 -2.05 6.83
N LEU A 56 0.12 -1.62 5.91
CA LEU A 56 1.29 -2.39 5.49
C LEU A 56 2.53 -1.78 6.12
N LEU A 57 3.27 -2.58 6.88
CA LEU A 57 4.57 -2.20 7.45
C LEU A 57 5.66 -2.82 6.60
N THR A 58 6.65 -2.01 6.19
CA THR A 58 7.75 -2.52 5.37
C THR A 58 9.07 -1.83 5.67
N ASP A 59 10.17 -2.55 5.59
CA ASP A 59 11.50 -2.00 5.79
C ASP A 59 12.21 -1.58 4.50
N HIS A 60 11.61 -1.83 3.33
CA HIS A 60 12.22 -1.46 2.06
C HIS A 60 11.73 -0.12 1.50
N LEU A 61 10.72 0.49 2.08
CA LEU A 61 10.20 1.79 1.64
C LEU A 61 11.04 2.90 2.25
N GLU A 62 11.62 3.74 1.39
CA GLU A 62 12.44 4.87 1.83
C GLU A 62 11.59 6.01 2.39
N GLY A 63 12.20 6.85 3.22
CA GLY A 63 11.55 8.01 3.82
C GLY A 63 10.74 7.66 5.04
N GLU A 64 10.04 8.65 5.58
CA GLU A 64 9.26 8.50 6.82
C GLU A 64 7.75 8.59 6.59
N ARG A 65 7.33 9.14 5.46
CA ARG A 65 5.91 9.30 5.16
C ARG A 65 5.32 8.03 4.59
N PRO A 66 4.08 7.69 4.98
CA PRO A 66 3.38 6.57 4.37
C PRO A 66 2.96 6.91 2.94
N VAL A 67 2.68 5.88 2.16
CA VAL A 67 2.04 5.98 0.85
C VAL A 67 0.57 5.62 1.01
N LEU A 68 -0.31 6.52 0.61
CA LEU A 68 -1.75 6.28 0.60
C LEU A 68 -2.11 5.55 -0.69
N VAL A 69 -2.58 4.31 -0.59
CA VAL A 69 -2.82 3.45 -1.75
C VAL A 69 -4.31 3.33 -2.02
N TYR A 70 -4.74 3.95 -3.11
CA TYR A 70 -6.14 3.98 -3.53
C TYR A 70 -6.40 2.98 -4.65
N ARG A 71 -7.50 2.25 -4.55
CA ARG A 71 -7.96 1.43 -5.67
C ARG A 71 -8.73 2.28 -6.66
N VAL A 72 -8.54 2.01 -7.95
CA VAL A 72 -9.24 2.69 -9.03
C VAL A 72 -9.82 1.66 -10.00
N ALA A 73 -10.87 2.04 -10.72
CA ALA A 73 -11.52 1.14 -11.66
C ALA A 73 -10.73 1.00 -12.97
N ASP A 74 -10.05 2.07 -13.39
CA ASP A 74 -9.30 2.12 -14.65
C ASP A 74 -8.05 2.98 -14.43
N ILE A 75 -6.91 2.32 -14.33
CA ILE A 75 -5.65 3.01 -14.01
C ILE A 75 -5.19 3.92 -15.15
N GLU A 76 -5.44 3.55 -16.40
CA GLU A 76 -5.05 4.37 -17.53
C GLU A 76 -5.88 5.66 -17.60
N ALA A 77 -7.16 5.57 -17.28
CA ALA A 77 -8.03 6.74 -17.19
C ALA A 77 -7.55 7.72 -16.11
N VAL A 78 -7.12 7.19 -14.95
CA VAL A 78 -6.57 8.00 -13.86
C VAL A 78 -5.27 8.66 -14.29
N ALA A 79 -4.34 7.89 -14.86
CA ALA A 79 -3.06 8.42 -15.35
C ALA A 79 -3.28 9.51 -16.40
N GLY A 80 -4.21 9.30 -17.33
CA GLY A 80 -4.59 10.29 -18.34
C GLY A 80 -5.15 11.57 -17.72
N ALA A 81 -6.03 11.45 -16.73
CA ALA A 81 -6.60 12.59 -16.04
C ALA A 81 -5.54 13.42 -15.29
N LEU A 82 -4.56 12.75 -14.68
CA LEU A 82 -3.44 13.42 -14.01
C LEU A 82 -2.58 14.20 -15.03
N ARG A 83 -2.28 13.58 -16.17
CA ARG A 83 -1.50 14.24 -17.23
C ARG A 83 -2.24 15.44 -17.83
N GLU A 84 -3.55 15.36 -17.99
CA GLU A 84 -4.36 16.49 -18.43
C GLU A 84 -4.29 17.68 -17.46
N ARG A 85 -4.06 17.42 -16.18
CA ARG A 85 -3.85 18.46 -15.16
C ARG A 85 -2.40 18.92 -15.06
N GLY A 86 -1.53 18.45 -15.94
CA GLY A 86 -0.11 18.82 -15.97
C GLY A 86 0.75 18.01 -15.00
N PHE A 87 0.25 16.89 -14.47
CA PHE A 87 1.00 16.06 -13.55
C PHE A 87 1.28 14.68 -14.15
N ASP A 88 2.57 14.32 -14.22
CA ASP A 88 2.98 12.99 -14.67
C ASP A 88 3.05 12.04 -13.47
N PRO A 89 2.23 10.98 -13.43
CA PRO A 89 2.27 10.03 -12.32
C PRO A 89 3.46 9.07 -12.37
N GLY A 90 4.40 9.24 -13.30
CA GLY A 90 5.54 8.34 -13.46
C GLY A 90 5.19 7.04 -14.17
N PRO A 91 6.14 6.10 -14.21
CA PRO A 91 5.93 4.83 -14.91
C PRO A 91 4.94 3.93 -14.19
N GLU A 92 4.27 3.08 -14.95
CA GLU A 92 3.44 2.02 -14.40
C GLU A 92 4.32 0.92 -13.82
N LEU A 93 3.96 0.47 -12.62
CA LEU A 93 4.63 -0.62 -11.91
C LEU A 93 3.69 -1.82 -11.79
N GLY A 94 4.25 -3.01 -11.77
CA GLY A 94 3.47 -4.22 -11.51
C GLY A 94 3.55 -4.62 -10.05
N ILE A 95 2.40 -4.79 -9.41
CA ILE A 95 2.30 -5.41 -8.09
C ILE A 95 1.46 -6.68 -8.20
N PRO A 96 1.46 -7.57 -7.20
CA PRO A 96 0.65 -8.80 -7.28
C PRO A 96 -0.82 -8.56 -7.56
N HIS A 97 -1.39 -7.44 -7.12
CA HIS A 97 -2.79 -7.08 -7.30
C HIS A 97 -3.13 -6.58 -8.71
N GLY A 98 -2.16 -6.00 -9.41
CA GLY A 98 -2.35 -5.42 -10.74
C GLY A 98 -1.39 -4.27 -11.02
N PRO A 99 -1.68 -3.47 -12.04
CA PRO A 99 -0.85 -2.31 -12.37
C PRO A 99 -1.02 -1.20 -11.33
N MET A 100 0.05 -0.45 -11.09
CA MET A 100 0.11 0.62 -10.10
C MET A 100 0.92 1.80 -10.60
N HIS A 101 0.55 3.01 -10.21
CA HIS A 101 1.39 4.20 -10.27
C HIS A 101 1.59 4.71 -8.85
N SER A 102 2.84 5.03 -8.49
CA SER A 102 3.18 5.64 -7.20
C SER A 102 3.90 6.95 -7.47
N PHE A 103 3.49 8.01 -6.78
CA PHE A 103 4.00 9.34 -7.03
C PHE A 103 4.01 10.18 -5.75
N GLU A 104 4.79 11.26 -5.79
CA GLU A 104 4.90 12.23 -4.72
C GLU A 104 4.33 13.56 -5.21
N LEU A 105 3.46 14.17 -4.41
CA LEU A 105 2.89 15.47 -4.75
C LEU A 105 3.92 16.59 -4.58
N PRO A 106 3.95 17.57 -5.48
CA PRO A 106 4.89 18.68 -5.38
C PRO A 106 4.64 19.50 -4.11
N GLY A 107 5.70 20.05 -3.54
CA GLY A 107 5.65 20.91 -2.36
C GLY A 107 5.62 20.14 -1.06
N GLY A 108 4.49 19.58 -0.68
CA GLY A 108 4.30 18.94 0.63
C GLY A 108 4.93 17.56 0.78
N GLY A 109 5.31 16.91 -0.30
CA GLY A 109 5.93 15.58 -0.27
C GLY A 109 4.99 14.45 0.10
N HIS A 110 3.68 14.64 -0.03
CA HIS A 110 2.70 13.58 0.22
C HIS A 110 2.82 12.50 -0.84
N ARG A 111 2.84 11.23 -0.41
CA ARG A 111 2.99 10.10 -1.30
C ARG A 111 1.67 9.40 -1.50
N VAL A 112 1.32 9.16 -2.75
CA VAL A 112 0.05 8.55 -3.15
C VAL A 112 0.34 7.48 -4.18
N ALA A 113 -0.39 6.38 -4.11
CA ALA A 113 -0.39 5.37 -5.16
C ALA A 113 -1.82 5.06 -5.58
N VAL A 114 -1.98 4.71 -6.84
CA VAL A 114 -3.24 4.21 -7.39
C VAL A 114 -2.97 2.85 -8.02
N TYR A 115 -3.88 1.90 -7.84
CA TYR A 115 -3.77 0.59 -8.45
C TYR A 115 -5.11 0.10 -8.94
N GLU A 116 -5.09 -0.73 -9.97
CA GLU A 116 -6.26 -1.42 -10.47
C GLU A 116 -6.19 -2.88 -10.03
N LEU A 117 -7.26 -3.38 -9.41
CA LEU A 117 -7.31 -4.76 -8.94
C LEU A 117 -7.69 -5.69 -10.08
N THR A 118 -6.69 -6.15 -10.83
CA THR A 118 -6.87 -7.08 -11.95
C THR A 118 -6.72 -8.53 -11.54
N ARG A 119 -6.11 -8.78 -10.37
CA ARG A 119 -5.89 -10.12 -9.81
C ARG A 119 -6.44 -10.18 -8.39
N PRO A 120 -7.75 -10.31 -8.21
CA PRO A 120 -8.38 -10.28 -6.88
C PRO A 120 -7.90 -11.39 -5.95
N GLU A 121 -7.42 -12.51 -6.47
CA GLU A 121 -6.81 -13.61 -5.68
C GLU A 121 -5.58 -13.16 -4.90
N ALA A 122 -4.89 -12.11 -5.32
CA ALA A 122 -3.73 -11.57 -4.60
C ALA A 122 -4.10 -11.04 -3.22
N ARG A 123 -5.35 -10.65 -2.99
CA ARG A 123 -5.81 -10.12 -1.70
C ARG A 123 -5.72 -11.14 -0.58
N THR A 124 -5.80 -12.42 -0.88
CA THR A 124 -5.78 -13.50 0.12
C THR A 124 -4.58 -14.44 -0.03
N ARG A 125 -3.69 -14.16 -0.98
CA ARG A 125 -2.55 -15.03 -1.32
C ARG A 125 -1.68 -15.39 -0.09
N PHE A 126 -1.40 -14.42 0.76
CA PHE A 126 -0.51 -14.60 1.90
C PHE A 126 -1.24 -14.75 3.23
N GLU A 127 -2.58 -14.83 3.20
CA GLU A 127 -3.39 -14.88 4.41
C GLU A 127 -2.92 -16.01 5.34
N GLY A 128 -2.59 -15.65 6.58
CA GLY A 128 -2.11 -16.59 7.59
C GLY A 128 -0.62 -16.93 7.52
N ARG A 129 0.10 -16.49 6.49
CA ARG A 129 1.53 -16.77 6.38
C ARG A 129 2.34 -15.92 7.36
N ARG A 130 3.25 -16.57 8.08
CA ARG A 130 4.13 -15.91 9.05
C ARG A 130 5.56 -16.39 8.85
N ASP A 131 6.41 -15.51 8.36
CA ASP A 131 7.83 -15.78 8.19
C ASP A 131 8.65 -15.26 9.38
N PHE A 132 8.03 -14.39 10.16
CA PHE A 132 8.67 -13.83 11.36
C PHE A 132 7.68 -13.34 12.40
#